data_b355db30d30f62a561b3cd8320d9c806
#
_entry.id   b355db30d30f62a561b3cd8320d9c806
#
_cell.length_a   1.000
_cell.length_b   1.000
_cell.length_c   1.000
_cell.angle_alpha   90.00
_cell.angle_beta   90.00
_cell.angle_gamma   90.00
#
_symmetry.space_group_name_H-M   'P 1'
#
loop_
_entity.id
_entity.type
_entity.pdbx_description
1 polymer ?
#
loop_
_entity_poly.entity_id
_entity_poly.type
_entity_poly.pdbx_seq_one_letter_code
_entity_poly.pdbx_strand_id
1 'polypeptide(L)'
;MTLHRFLLIATVIIGALVFFWGLGSIPLLSYNEARRAVPASTMLATGDWLLPKLNGELYLTKPPLLYWIATIVSHLLGEANEWAVRLPSAFAATAVAIVAYRYALRQFGSWPALFTLQILIANTSFALYARRAQLEMLLTALCFCSLVAALEYTRGNGNRKWLWLSYLLLGGAVLTKGPAAMLFVTLPLLVDALYHREPRQWQALRDPVGWSIFLAVGTSWFLAVTSQMGFNIWHSILQKDIVGKVSGASGDSFFMYVVWLLADFFPFSLLLFAAPIATWRRWKTLEPRVALSLSVGVVLIVFSAFSSKNVKYFLPAYPLVAILLGLRLSELLDAAGPVLRRSLLGAALLMPAGYAAFYALAEPRLFDYRYAAFPKFTQWLAETGNAQLYGYINLDERLIYYARRDIPILSEASLQDLRSSQVPFLLLVEGPKAAELKSLADCSVREFSPYLSKNKTLTVYGFGAACAPSFGNELQKPSSSR
;
A
#
# COMPACT_ATOMS: atom_id res chain seq x y z
N MET A 1 12.50 23.65 27.67
CA MET A 1 11.55 22.77 26.90
C MET A 1 11.22 21.57 27.77
N THR A 2 9.95 21.23 27.97
CA THR A 2 9.60 20.03 28.76
C THR A 2 10.04 18.77 28.04
N LEU A 3 10.40 17.69 28.78
CA LEU A 3 10.81 16.38 28.21
C LEU A 3 9.79 15.90 27.16
N HIS A 4 8.49 15.98 27.47
CA HIS A 4 7.43 15.60 26.54
C HIS A 4 7.48 16.35 25.20
N ARG A 5 7.67 17.66 25.21
CA ARG A 5 7.79 18.46 23.98
C ARG A 5 9.02 18.10 23.17
N PHE A 6 10.15 17.84 23.84
CA PHE A 6 11.34 17.34 23.17
C PHE A 6 11.10 16.01 22.46
N LEU A 7 10.53 15.03 23.18
CA LEU A 7 10.24 13.72 22.62
C LEU A 7 9.23 13.81 21.46
N LEU A 8 8.23 14.67 21.55
CA LEU A 8 7.25 14.88 20.47
C LEU A 8 7.93 15.43 19.21
N ILE A 9 8.75 16.49 19.34
CA ILE A 9 9.46 17.08 18.20
C ILE A 9 10.40 16.04 17.57
N ALA A 10 11.18 15.33 18.39
CA ALA A 10 12.05 14.26 17.90
C ALA A 10 11.26 13.17 17.15
N THR A 11 10.13 12.75 17.71
CA THR A 11 9.26 11.73 17.07
C THR A 11 8.69 12.23 15.73
N VAL A 12 8.27 13.48 15.64
CA VAL A 12 7.77 14.06 14.37
C VAL A 12 8.88 14.11 13.30
N ILE A 13 10.09 14.51 13.68
CA ILE A 13 11.25 14.52 12.75
C ILE A 13 11.56 13.10 12.30
N ILE A 14 11.64 12.15 13.22
CA ILE A 14 11.88 10.73 12.91
C ILE A 14 10.77 10.19 12.00
N GLY A 15 9.51 10.50 12.27
CA GLY A 15 8.38 10.11 11.43
C GLY A 15 8.48 10.66 10.01
N ALA A 16 8.87 11.92 9.86
CA ALA A 16 9.12 12.52 8.55
C ALA A 16 10.26 11.79 7.80
N LEU A 17 11.33 11.43 8.50
CA LEU A 17 12.42 10.63 7.92
C LEU A 17 11.92 9.23 7.52
N VAL A 18 11.16 8.53 8.37
CA VAL A 18 10.63 7.19 8.06
C VAL A 18 9.72 7.23 6.85
N PHE A 19 8.82 8.22 6.73
CA PHE A 19 7.80 8.22 5.68
C PHE A 19 8.29 8.81 4.35
N PHE A 20 9.21 9.78 4.37
CA PHE A 20 9.58 10.55 3.19
C PHE A 20 11.03 10.35 2.70
N TRP A 21 11.97 9.96 3.57
CA TRP A 21 13.36 9.84 3.16
C TRP A 21 13.53 8.77 2.07
N GLY A 22 14.18 9.14 0.97
CA GLY A 22 14.57 8.19 -0.09
C GLY A 22 13.41 7.59 -0.89
N LEU A 23 12.21 8.15 -0.89
CA LEU A 23 11.07 7.62 -1.66
C LEU A 23 11.37 7.51 -3.16
N GLY A 24 12.08 8.46 -3.73
CA GLY A 24 12.40 8.50 -5.16
C GLY A 24 13.76 7.93 -5.51
N SER A 25 14.63 7.64 -4.52
CA SER A 25 16.00 7.17 -4.78
C SER A 25 16.09 5.65 -5.01
N ILE A 26 15.07 4.91 -4.61
CA ILE A 26 15.01 3.45 -4.75
C ILE A 26 13.96 3.10 -5.81
N PRO A 27 14.33 2.36 -6.87
CA PRO A 27 13.39 1.87 -7.86
C PRO A 27 12.23 1.06 -7.23
N LEU A 28 11.16 0.83 -8.00
CA LEU A 28 10.00 0.06 -7.52
C LEU A 28 10.45 -1.33 -7.05
N LEU A 29 10.15 -1.67 -5.78
CA LEU A 29 10.63 -2.90 -5.15
C LEU A 29 9.73 -4.12 -5.38
N SER A 30 8.52 -3.92 -5.90
CA SER A 30 7.58 -5.00 -6.16
C SER A 30 6.71 -4.74 -7.40
N TYR A 31 6.28 -5.82 -8.02
CA TYR A 31 5.29 -5.78 -9.10
C TYR A 31 3.97 -5.11 -8.65
N ASN A 32 3.63 -5.18 -7.36
CA ASN A 32 2.45 -4.50 -6.84
C ASN A 32 2.56 -2.98 -6.89
N GLU A 33 3.76 -2.39 -6.74
CA GLU A 33 3.96 -0.96 -6.95
C GLU A 33 3.78 -0.61 -8.43
N ALA A 34 4.37 -1.40 -9.34
CA ALA A 34 4.23 -1.19 -10.78
C ALA A 34 2.76 -1.27 -11.25
N ARG A 35 1.98 -2.21 -10.73
CA ARG A 35 0.52 -2.28 -10.97
C ARG A 35 -0.26 -1.03 -10.53
N ARG A 36 0.35 -0.11 -9.79
CA ARG A 36 -0.23 1.19 -9.42
C ARG A 36 0.42 2.32 -10.21
N ALA A 37 1.72 2.20 -10.46
CA ALA A 37 2.49 3.19 -11.17
C ALA A 37 2.18 3.22 -12.69
N VAL A 38 2.06 2.04 -13.34
CA VAL A 38 1.75 1.95 -14.78
C VAL A 38 0.39 2.59 -15.11
N PRO A 39 -0.73 2.25 -14.46
CA PRO A 39 -1.99 2.94 -14.74
C PRO A 39 -1.91 4.45 -14.52
N ALA A 40 -1.23 4.92 -13.48
CA ALA A 40 -1.07 6.34 -13.23
C ALA A 40 -0.23 7.03 -14.32
N SER A 41 0.86 6.41 -14.77
CA SER A 41 1.66 6.96 -15.89
C SER A 41 0.92 6.93 -17.21
N THR A 42 0.14 5.88 -17.48
CA THR A 42 -0.70 5.78 -18.68
C THR A 42 -1.80 6.86 -18.66
N MET A 43 -2.47 7.08 -17.53
CA MET A 43 -3.46 8.16 -17.38
C MET A 43 -2.84 9.54 -17.65
N LEU A 44 -1.62 9.77 -17.16
CA LEU A 44 -0.89 11.02 -17.41
C LEU A 44 -0.59 11.21 -18.90
N ALA A 45 -0.14 10.15 -19.56
CA ALA A 45 0.25 10.20 -20.97
C ALA A 45 -0.94 10.30 -21.94
N THR A 46 -2.05 9.61 -21.65
CA THR A 46 -3.21 9.51 -22.56
C THR A 46 -4.32 10.50 -22.24
N GLY A 47 -4.37 11.04 -21.01
CA GLY A 47 -5.50 11.85 -20.54
C GLY A 47 -6.77 11.03 -20.22
N ASP A 48 -6.75 9.71 -20.35
CA ASP A 48 -7.88 8.81 -20.01
C ASP A 48 -7.82 8.44 -18.51
N TRP A 49 -8.58 9.18 -17.71
CA TRP A 49 -8.63 8.99 -16.25
C TRP A 49 -9.68 7.98 -15.81
N LEU A 50 -10.58 7.56 -16.72
CA LEU A 50 -11.69 6.70 -16.37
C LEU A 50 -11.32 5.20 -16.42
N LEU A 51 -10.57 4.81 -17.45
CA LEU A 51 -10.26 3.41 -17.75
C LEU A 51 -8.77 3.12 -17.47
N PRO A 52 -8.42 2.66 -16.25
CA PRO A 52 -7.04 2.26 -15.95
C PRO A 52 -6.56 1.17 -16.92
N LYS A 53 -5.34 1.32 -17.42
CA LYS A 53 -4.70 0.35 -18.32
C LYS A 53 -3.38 -0.15 -17.70
N LEU A 54 -3.10 -1.42 -17.91
CA LEU A 54 -1.85 -2.08 -17.53
C LEU A 54 -1.36 -2.89 -18.73
N ASN A 55 -0.25 -2.49 -19.31
CA ASN A 55 0.31 -3.11 -20.52
C ASN A 55 -0.66 -3.12 -21.70
N GLY A 56 -1.32 -1.98 -21.95
CA GLY A 56 -2.30 -1.83 -23.03
C GLY A 56 -3.70 -2.39 -22.72
N GLU A 57 -3.83 -3.27 -21.74
CA GLU A 57 -5.10 -3.90 -21.39
C GLU A 57 -5.83 -3.17 -20.26
N LEU A 58 -7.17 -3.27 -20.26
CA LEU A 58 -8.01 -2.70 -19.20
C LEU A 58 -7.72 -3.37 -17.84
N TYR A 59 -7.43 -2.56 -16.83
CA TYR A 59 -7.10 -2.99 -15.47
C TYR A 59 -8.15 -2.53 -14.45
N LEU A 60 -9.36 -3.09 -14.51
CA LEU A 60 -10.52 -2.70 -13.68
C LEU A 60 -10.64 -3.48 -12.37
N THR A 61 -9.66 -4.30 -12.00
CA THR A 61 -9.69 -5.14 -10.79
C THR A 61 -9.63 -4.34 -9.49
N LYS A 62 -9.19 -3.08 -9.57
CA LYS A 62 -9.15 -2.15 -8.44
C LYS A 62 -9.69 -0.79 -8.86
N PRO A 63 -10.49 -0.13 -7.98
CA PRO A 63 -10.96 1.22 -8.22
C PRO A 63 -9.80 2.25 -8.29
N PRO A 64 -9.99 3.41 -8.94
CA PRO A 64 -8.89 4.23 -9.44
C PRO A 64 -8.37 5.32 -8.49
N LEU A 65 -8.90 5.50 -7.28
CA LEU A 65 -8.59 6.67 -6.45
C LEU A 65 -7.08 6.88 -6.23
N LEU A 66 -6.33 5.80 -5.97
CA LEU A 66 -4.87 5.91 -5.83
C LEU A 66 -4.21 6.32 -7.15
N TYR A 67 -4.68 5.79 -8.29
CA TYR A 67 -4.14 6.15 -9.62
C TYR A 67 -4.39 7.63 -9.90
N TRP A 68 -5.60 8.13 -9.63
CA TRP A 68 -5.93 9.55 -9.80
C TRP A 68 -5.02 10.46 -8.97
N ILE A 69 -4.84 10.15 -7.68
CA ILE A 69 -3.96 10.94 -6.81
C ILE A 69 -2.51 10.88 -7.31
N ALA A 70 -2.02 9.68 -7.68
CA ALA A 70 -0.67 9.52 -8.22
C ALA A 70 -0.49 10.26 -9.55
N THR A 71 -1.50 10.25 -10.44
CA THR A 71 -1.50 11.00 -11.70
C THR A 71 -1.46 12.52 -11.46
N ILE A 72 -2.25 13.03 -10.48
CA ILE A 72 -2.22 14.46 -10.10
C ILE A 72 -0.83 14.83 -9.60
N VAL A 73 -0.23 14.03 -8.70
CA VAL A 73 1.12 14.27 -8.18
C VAL A 73 2.15 14.21 -9.31
N SER A 74 2.03 13.23 -10.21
CA SER A 74 2.90 13.11 -11.40
C SER A 74 2.80 14.33 -12.31
N HIS A 75 1.59 14.84 -12.53
CA HIS A 75 1.37 16.07 -13.31
C HIS A 75 2.04 17.29 -12.66
N LEU A 76 1.93 17.42 -11.33
CA LEU A 76 2.57 18.52 -10.57
C LEU A 76 4.09 18.44 -10.57
N LEU A 77 4.67 17.24 -10.61
CA LEU A 77 6.11 17.02 -10.66
C LEU A 77 6.67 16.98 -12.10
N GLY A 78 5.80 17.01 -13.12
CA GLY A 78 6.16 16.95 -14.52
C GLY A 78 6.42 15.53 -15.06
N GLU A 79 6.48 14.52 -14.21
CA GLU A 79 6.70 13.12 -14.61
C GLU A 79 6.14 12.11 -13.60
N ALA A 80 5.84 10.90 -14.08
CA ALA A 80 5.45 9.77 -13.24
C ALA A 80 6.71 9.01 -12.77
N ASN A 81 7.39 9.55 -11.77
CA ASN A 81 8.54 8.92 -11.13
C ASN A 81 8.17 8.23 -9.80
N GLU A 82 9.14 7.60 -9.14
CA GLU A 82 8.94 6.89 -7.87
C GLU A 82 8.42 7.79 -6.75
N TRP A 83 8.83 9.07 -6.72
CA TRP A 83 8.28 10.07 -5.81
C TRP A 83 6.78 10.23 -6.02
N ALA A 84 6.37 10.48 -7.26
CA ALA A 84 4.99 10.78 -7.62
C ALA A 84 4.03 9.65 -7.19
N VAL A 85 4.43 8.40 -7.43
CA VAL A 85 3.56 7.25 -7.13
C VAL A 85 3.55 6.84 -5.67
N ARG A 86 4.58 7.20 -4.87
CA ARG A 86 4.69 6.86 -3.43
C ARG A 86 4.20 7.96 -2.50
N LEU A 87 4.29 9.22 -2.90
CA LEU A 87 3.85 10.37 -2.08
C LEU A 87 2.40 10.22 -1.56
N PRO A 88 1.42 9.73 -2.32
CA PRO A 88 0.07 9.52 -1.80
C PRO A 88 0.04 8.64 -0.54
N SER A 89 0.85 7.58 -0.50
CA SER A 89 0.96 6.69 0.67
C SER A 89 1.64 7.37 1.85
N ALA A 90 2.71 8.14 1.62
CA ALA A 90 3.41 8.87 2.69
C ALA A 90 2.52 9.94 3.32
N PHE A 91 1.77 10.70 2.53
CA PHE A 91 0.79 11.66 3.04
C PHE A 91 -0.37 10.98 3.76
N ALA A 92 -0.86 9.84 3.26
CA ALA A 92 -1.88 9.06 3.94
C ALA A 92 -1.41 8.56 5.31
N ALA A 93 -0.19 8.05 5.43
CA ALA A 93 0.41 7.65 6.71
C ALA A 93 0.55 8.83 7.68
N THR A 94 0.96 9.99 7.17
CA THR A 94 1.06 11.23 7.96
C THR A 94 -0.32 11.66 8.47
N ALA A 95 -1.35 11.59 7.63
CA ALA A 95 -2.72 11.90 8.04
C ALA A 95 -3.20 10.96 9.15
N VAL A 96 -2.95 9.64 9.01
CA VAL A 96 -3.27 8.66 10.05
C VAL A 96 -2.53 8.99 11.35
N ALA A 97 -1.23 9.27 11.30
CA ALA A 97 -0.42 9.58 12.47
C ALA A 97 -0.92 10.84 13.20
N ILE A 98 -1.24 11.90 12.46
CA ILE A 98 -1.80 13.14 13.01
C ILE A 98 -3.18 12.89 13.65
N VAL A 99 -4.08 12.20 12.95
CA VAL A 99 -5.44 11.94 13.44
C VAL A 99 -5.41 11.01 14.67
N ALA A 100 -4.57 9.97 14.65
CA ALA A 100 -4.40 9.05 15.78
C ALA A 100 -3.82 9.78 17.01
N TYR A 101 -2.79 10.61 16.81
CA TYR A 101 -2.23 11.44 17.88
C TYR A 101 -3.29 12.37 18.48
N ARG A 102 -4.03 13.12 17.64
CA ARG A 102 -5.06 14.08 18.10
C ARG A 102 -6.21 13.38 18.81
N TYR A 103 -6.66 12.24 18.29
CA TYR A 103 -7.70 11.44 18.93
C TYR A 103 -7.23 10.92 20.30
N ALA A 104 -6.05 10.30 20.37
CA ALA A 104 -5.48 9.81 21.61
C ALA A 104 -5.24 10.94 22.63
N LEU A 105 -4.77 12.12 22.18
CA LEU A 105 -4.57 13.30 23.03
C LEU A 105 -5.87 13.76 23.70
N ARG A 106 -6.96 13.81 22.95
CA ARG A 106 -8.27 14.25 23.45
C ARG A 106 -8.90 13.23 24.39
N GLN A 107 -8.76 11.94 24.10
CA GLN A 107 -9.43 10.88 24.85
C GLN A 107 -8.62 10.39 26.06
N PHE A 108 -7.29 10.40 25.99
CA PHE A 108 -6.44 9.72 26.95
C PHE A 108 -5.27 10.57 27.47
N GLY A 109 -5.04 11.75 26.90
CA GLY A 109 -3.97 12.66 27.32
C GLY A 109 -2.67 12.55 26.53
N SER A 110 -1.65 13.32 26.98
CA SER A 110 -0.45 13.58 26.18
C SER A 110 0.52 12.40 26.06
N TRP A 111 0.70 11.61 27.10
CA TRP A 111 1.58 10.43 27.04
C TRP A 111 1.05 9.29 26.17
N PRO A 112 -0.24 8.88 26.31
CA PRO A 112 -0.83 7.94 25.36
C PRO A 112 -0.74 8.38 23.93
N ALA A 113 -0.96 9.68 23.65
CA ALA A 113 -0.86 10.24 22.31
C ALA A 113 0.57 10.13 21.73
N LEU A 114 1.58 10.51 22.52
CA LEU A 114 2.97 10.40 22.10
C LEU A 114 3.35 8.94 21.80
N PHE A 115 3.01 8.02 22.69
CA PHE A 115 3.29 6.60 22.48
C PHE A 115 2.54 6.01 21.28
N THR A 116 1.29 6.43 21.05
CA THR A 116 0.54 6.06 19.83
C THR A 116 1.31 6.43 18.57
N LEU A 117 1.84 7.66 18.51
CA LEU A 117 2.62 8.15 17.39
C LEU A 117 3.92 7.35 17.20
N GLN A 118 4.66 7.10 18.29
CA GLN A 118 5.90 6.34 18.27
C GLN A 118 5.68 4.89 17.83
N ILE A 119 4.63 4.25 18.33
CA ILE A 119 4.27 2.87 17.99
C ILE A 119 3.86 2.76 16.51
N LEU A 120 3.11 3.72 15.96
CA LEU A 120 2.76 3.72 14.54
C LEU A 120 4.00 3.86 13.65
N ILE A 121 4.91 4.79 13.98
CA ILE A 121 6.14 5.01 13.20
C ILE A 121 7.06 3.77 13.28
N ALA A 122 7.11 3.10 14.43
CA ALA A 122 7.90 1.90 14.67
C ALA A 122 7.18 0.59 14.31
N ASN A 123 6.02 0.66 13.65
CA ASN A 123 5.31 -0.54 13.21
C ASN A 123 5.81 -0.98 11.84
N THR A 124 6.17 -2.27 11.70
CA THR A 124 6.79 -2.81 10.48
C THR A 124 5.93 -2.62 9.24
N SER A 125 4.69 -3.10 9.27
CA SER A 125 3.79 -2.98 8.12
C SER A 125 3.36 -1.54 7.88
N PHE A 126 3.09 -0.75 8.92
CA PHE A 126 2.69 0.64 8.75
C PHE A 126 3.80 1.46 8.08
N ALA A 127 5.04 1.37 8.57
CA ALA A 127 6.19 2.04 7.98
C ALA A 127 6.47 1.56 6.53
N LEU A 128 6.37 0.24 6.28
CA LEU A 128 6.53 -0.33 4.95
C LEU A 128 5.52 0.23 3.95
N TYR A 129 4.22 0.18 4.29
CA TYR A 129 3.16 0.62 3.36
C TYR A 129 3.07 2.14 3.26
N ALA A 130 3.57 2.91 4.22
CA ALA A 130 3.73 4.36 4.10
C ALA A 130 4.67 4.76 2.95
N ARG A 131 5.63 3.89 2.60
CA ARG A 131 6.71 4.13 1.64
C ARG A 131 6.48 3.45 0.28
N ARG A 132 5.36 2.76 0.08
CA ARG A 132 5.08 1.98 -1.14
C ARG A 132 3.90 2.56 -1.92
N ALA A 133 3.99 2.50 -3.22
CA ALA A 133 2.87 2.82 -4.12
C ALA A 133 1.83 1.70 -4.09
N GLN A 134 1.12 1.57 -2.96
CA GLN A 134 0.12 0.53 -2.75
C GLN A 134 -1.16 1.11 -2.12
N LEU A 135 -2.29 0.43 -2.35
CA LEU A 135 -3.63 0.90 -1.92
C LEU A 135 -3.80 0.91 -0.40
N GLU A 136 -3.03 0.12 0.31
CA GLU A 136 -3.23 -0.24 1.70
C GLU A 136 -3.15 0.98 2.64
N MET A 137 -2.19 1.88 2.43
CA MET A 137 -2.03 3.04 3.30
C MET A 137 -3.10 4.09 3.05
N LEU A 138 -3.46 4.35 1.79
CA LEU A 138 -4.57 5.25 1.45
C LEU A 138 -5.89 4.72 2.01
N LEU A 139 -6.15 3.42 1.86
CA LEU A 139 -7.31 2.75 2.47
C LEU A 139 -7.33 2.93 3.99
N THR A 140 -6.18 2.72 4.65
CA THR A 140 -6.04 2.90 6.11
C THR A 140 -6.38 4.31 6.53
N ALA A 141 -5.88 5.31 5.81
CA ALA A 141 -6.17 6.72 6.10
C ALA A 141 -7.66 7.03 5.94
N LEU A 142 -8.26 6.62 4.84
CA LEU A 142 -9.67 6.89 4.57
C LEU A 142 -10.59 6.17 5.56
N CYS A 143 -10.35 4.90 5.87
CA CYS A 143 -11.15 4.15 6.85
C CYS A 143 -10.97 4.71 8.27
N PHE A 144 -9.74 4.94 8.71
CA PHE A 144 -9.49 5.41 10.06
C PHE A 144 -9.97 6.85 10.28
N CYS A 145 -9.71 7.76 9.35
CA CYS A 145 -10.22 9.14 9.42
C CYS A 145 -11.75 9.18 9.33
N SER A 146 -12.38 8.31 8.52
CA SER A 146 -13.82 8.15 8.47
C SER A 146 -14.39 7.72 9.84
N LEU A 147 -13.80 6.69 10.46
CA LEU A 147 -14.22 6.23 11.78
C LEU A 147 -14.06 7.33 12.83
N VAL A 148 -12.91 8.01 12.87
CA VAL A 148 -12.68 9.09 13.84
C VAL A 148 -13.66 10.24 13.63
N ALA A 149 -13.95 10.62 12.38
CA ALA A 149 -14.95 11.65 12.09
C ALA A 149 -16.35 11.25 12.58
N ALA A 150 -16.77 9.99 12.41
CA ALA A 150 -18.03 9.50 12.96
C ALA A 150 -18.01 9.52 14.50
N LEU A 151 -16.91 9.15 15.14
CA LEU A 151 -16.77 9.23 16.60
C LEU A 151 -16.77 10.68 17.13
N GLU A 152 -16.23 11.64 16.38
CA GLU A 152 -16.35 13.08 16.72
C GLU A 152 -17.81 13.57 16.66
N TYR A 153 -18.63 13.02 15.74
CA TYR A 153 -20.07 13.28 15.74
C TYR A 153 -20.78 12.65 16.94
N THR A 154 -20.56 11.36 17.18
CA THR A 154 -21.30 10.58 18.19
C THR A 154 -20.94 10.97 19.62
N ARG A 155 -19.66 11.24 19.89
CA ARG A 155 -19.12 11.53 21.23
C ARG A 155 -18.82 13.01 21.47
N GLY A 156 -18.81 13.83 20.42
CA GLY A 156 -18.58 15.27 20.50
C GLY A 156 -19.87 16.07 20.59
N ASN A 157 -19.86 17.24 19.95
CA ASN A 157 -20.98 18.18 19.96
C ASN A 157 -22.16 17.84 19.02
N GLY A 158 -22.13 16.71 18.34
CA GLY A 158 -23.17 16.29 17.40
C GLY A 158 -23.17 17.07 16.07
N ASN A 159 -22.07 17.70 15.70
CA ASN A 159 -21.99 18.48 14.47
C ASN A 159 -22.01 17.54 13.25
N ARG A 160 -23.07 17.62 12.45
CA ARG A 160 -23.30 16.78 11.25
C ARG A 160 -22.20 16.88 10.18
N LYS A 161 -21.42 17.95 10.16
CA LYS A 161 -20.27 18.07 9.23
C LYS A 161 -19.28 16.93 9.42
N TRP A 162 -19.04 16.50 10.65
CA TRP A 162 -18.17 15.35 10.94
C TRP A 162 -18.78 14.04 10.42
N LEU A 163 -20.09 13.87 10.58
CA LEU A 163 -20.78 12.70 10.06
C LEU A 163 -20.71 12.62 8.53
N TRP A 164 -21.02 13.73 7.85
CA TRP A 164 -20.94 13.79 6.39
C TRP A 164 -19.52 13.62 5.86
N LEU A 165 -18.52 14.17 6.56
CA LEU A 165 -17.09 13.90 6.26
C LEU A 165 -16.77 12.40 6.40
N SER A 166 -17.30 11.72 7.42
CA SER A 166 -17.13 10.27 7.59
C SER A 166 -17.63 9.51 6.35
N TYR A 167 -18.83 9.79 5.88
CA TYR A 167 -19.40 9.13 4.71
C TYR A 167 -18.66 9.47 3.41
N LEU A 168 -18.19 10.70 3.27
CA LEU A 168 -17.33 11.11 2.15
C LEU A 168 -16.03 10.29 2.10
N LEU A 169 -15.35 10.19 3.24
CA LEU A 169 -14.11 9.41 3.36
C LEU A 169 -14.36 7.90 3.16
N LEU A 170 -15.49 7.39 3.63
CA LEU A 170 -15.89 6.00 3.40
C LEU A 170 -16.14 5.72 1.91
N GLY A 171 -16.78 6.63 1.19
CA GLY A 171 -16.92 6.57 -0.26
C GLY A 171 -15.56 6.53 -0.97
N GLY A 172 -14.62 7.38 -0.56
CA GLY A 172 -13.23 7.35 -1.02
C GLY A 172 -12.53 6.02 -0.71
N ALA A 173 -12.80 5.41 0.45
CA ALA A 173 -12.24 4.10 0.81
C ALA A 173 -12.74 2.99 -0.14
N VAL A 174 -14.03 3.03 -0.51
CA VAL A 174 -14.60 2.12 -1.54
C VAL A 174 -13.96 2.37 -2.90
N LEU A 175 -13.74 3.63 -3.31
CA LEU A 175 -13.01 3.98 -4.53
C LEU A 175 -11.51 3.61 -4.49
N THR A 176 -10.98 3.20 -3.34
CA THR A 176 -9.59 2.73 -3.21
C THR A 176 -9.50 1.21 -3.38
N LYS A 177 -10.37 0.44 -2.72
CA LYS A 177 -10.22 -1.03 -2.67
C LYS A 177 -11.53 -1.81 -2.75
N GLY A 178 -12.66 -1.13 -2.94
CA GLY A 178 -13.97 -1.75 -3.04
C GLY A 178 -14.72 -1.87 -1.71
N PRO A 179 -15.90 -2.54 -1.70
CA PRO A 179 -16.85 -2.54 -0.59
C PRO A 179 -16.33 -3.11 0.74
N ALA A 180 -15.30 -3.99 0.71
CA ALA A 180 -14.70 -4.55 1.93
C ALA A 180 -14.14 -3.45 2.88
N ALA A 181 -13.84 -2.26 2.36
CA ALA A 181 -13.44 -1.09 3.15
C ALA A 181 -14.48 -0.71 4.21
N MET A 182 -15.76 -0.91 3.91
CA MET A 182 -16.86 -0.56 4.82
C MET A 182 -16.77 -1.28 6.16
N LEU A 183 -16.26 -2.51 6.19
CA LEU A 183 -16.16 -3.30 7.41
C LEU A 183 -15.30 -2.62 8.49
N PHE A 184 -14.27 -1.86 8.10
CA PHE A 184 -13.39 -1.15 9.04
C PHE A 184 -14.03 0.08 9.69
N VAL A 185 -15.15 0.54 9.17
CA VAL A 185 -15.88 1.69 9.72
C VAL A 185 -17.22 1.25 10.32
N THR A 186 -17.99 0.46 9.58
CA THR A 186 -19.34 0.06 10.01
C THR A 186 -19.32 -0.89 11.22
N LEU A 187 -18.38 -1.85 11.28
CA LEU A 187 -18.29 -2.75 12.44
C LEU A 187 -17.91 -2.01 13.73
N PRO A 188 -16.88 -1.16 13.78
CA PRO A 188 -16.60 -0.33 14.94
C PRO A 188 -17.76 0.59 15.35
N LEU A 189 -18.46 1.22 14.40
CA LEU A 189 -19.62 2.05 14.70
C LEU A 189 -20.80 1.23 15.23
N LEU A 190 -21.02 0.03 14.70
CA LEU A 190 -22.03 -0.88 15.21
C LEU A 190 -21.72 -1.31 16.63
N VAL A 191 -20.45 -1.66 16.92
CA VAL A 191 -19.97 -1.95 18.28
C VAL A 191 -20.22 -0.77 19.21
N ASP A 192 -19.88 0.44 18.77
CA ASP A 192 -20.09 1.67 19.54
C ASP A 192 -21.60 1.89 19.83
N ALA A 193 -22.47 1.69 18.83
CA ALA A 193 -23.91 1.83 18.96
C ALA A 193 -24.55 0.79 19.92
N LEU A 194 -24.08 -0.45 19.84
CA LEU A 194 -24.55 -1.54 20.71
C LEU A 194 -24.05 -1.38 22.15
N TYR A 195 -22.85 -0.84 22.32
CA TYR A 195 -22.20 -0.68 23.61
C TYR A 195 -22.77 0.51 24.40
N HIS A 196 -22.85 1.70 23.78
CA HIS A 196 -23.35 2.92 24.44
C HIS A 196 -24.87 3.04 24.43
N ARG A 197 -25.54 2.44 23.43
CA ARG A 197 -27.01 2.42 23.25
C ARG A 197 -27.69 3.80 23.16
N GLU A 198 -26.93 4.83 22.79
CA GLU A 198 -27.46 6.17 22.62
C GLU A 198 -28.01 6.41 21.20
N PRO A 199 -29.06 7.28 21.04
CA PRO A 199 -29.65 7.54 19.73
C PRO A 199 -28.65 8.06 18.67
N ARG A 200 -27.64 8.83 19.06
CA ARG A 200 -26.66 9.42 18.12
C ARG A 200 -25.84 8.37 17.38
N GLN A 201 -25.46 7.28 18.05
CA GLN A 201 -24.71 6.20 17.41
C GLN A 201 -25.54 5.53 16.32
N TRP A 202 -26.84 5.30 16.58
CA TRP A 202 -27.73 4.74 15.57
C TRP A 202 -28.03 5.73 14.44
N GLN A 203 -28.13 7.04 14.73
CA GLN A 203 -28.23 8.08 13.70
C GLN A 203 -27.00 8.08 12.80
N ALA A 204 -25.79 7.90 13.36
CA ALA A 204 -24.56 7.83 12.58
C ALA A 204 -24.56 6.68 11.55
N LEU A 205 -25.26 5.59 11.80
CA LEU A 205 -25.41 4.46 10.89
C LEU A 205 -26.56 4.60 9.88
N ARG A 206 -27.50 5.50 10.13
CA ARG A 206 -28.79 5.60 9.39
C ARG A 206 -29.01 6.95 8.72
N ASP A 207 -28.04 7.86 8.75
CA ASP A 207 -28.20 9.22 8.20
C ASP A 207 -28.39 9.17 6.67
N PRO A 208 -29.57 9.58 6.14
CA PRO A 208 -29.84 9.46 4.71
C PRO A 208 -28.96 10.37 3.86
N VAL A 209 -28.60 11.56 4.37
CA VAL A 209 -27.69 12.49 3.68
C VAL A 209 -26.30 11.88 3.60
N GLY A 210 -25.82 11.30 4.70
CA GLY A 210 -24.55 10.58 4.73
C GLY A 210 -24.50 9.44 3.71
N TRP A 211 -25.53 8.59 3.68
CA TRP A 211 -25.61 7.51 2.69
C TRP A 211 -25.69 8.02 1.25
N SER A 212 -26.36 9.14 0.99
CA SER A 212 -26.38 9.77 -0.33
C SER A 212 -24.97 10.24 -0.75
N ILE A 213 -24.22 10.87 0.15
CA ILE A 213 -22.82 11.27 -0.08
C ILE A 213 -21.95 10.05 -0.37
N PHE A 214 -22.07 9.00 0.46
CA PHE A 214 -21.35 7.75 0.29
C PHE A 214 -21.62 7.11 -1.08
N LEU A 215 -22.89 6.99 -1.46
CA LEU A 215 -23.27 6.41 -2.75
C LEU A 215 -22.79 7.27 -3.91
N ALA A 216 -22.97 8.59 -3.84
CA ALA A 216 -22.52 9.50 -4.89
C ALA A 216 -21.01 9.39 -5.15
N VAL A 217 -20.19 9.26 -4.09
CA VAL A 217 -18.73 9.14 -4.22
C VAL A 217 -18.34 7.69 -4.50
N GLY A 218 -18.75 6.75 -3.65
CA GLY A 218 -18.26 5.37 -3.68
C GLY A 218 -18.67 4.58 -4.93
N THR A 219 -19.81 4.93 -5.56
CA THR A 219 -20.28 4.26 -6.78
C THR A 219 -19.96 5.03 -8.06
N SER A 220 -19.49 6.28 -7.97
CA SER A 220 -19.30 7.17 -9.12
C SER A 220 -18.50 6.53 -10.26
N TRP A 221 -17.35 5.98 -9.97
CA TRP A 221 -16.50 5.34 -10.97
C TRP A 221 -17.14 4.06 -11.55
N PHE A 222 -17.78 3.26 -10.71
CA PHE A 222 -18.45 2.04 -11.17
C PHE A 222 -19.58 2.36 -12.13
N LEU A 223 -20.37 3.41 -11.86
CA LEU A 223 -21.43 3.88 -12.74
C LEU A 223 -20.87 4.44 -14.05
N ALA A 224 -19.79 5.24 -13.98
CA ALA A 224 -19.16 5.81 -15.15
C ALA A 224 -18.55 4.73 -16.07
N VAL A 225 -17.88 3.71 -15.52
CA VAL A 225 -17.37 2.56 -16.30
C VAL A 225 -18.53 1.76 -16.88
N THR A 226 -19.60 1.52 -16.11
CA THR A 226 -20.77 0.78 -16.57
C THR A 226 -21.47 1.50 -17.73
N SER A 227 -21.54 2.82 -17.70
CA SER A 227 -22.17 3.61 -18.79
C SER A 227 -21.38 3.54 -20.10
N GLN A 228 -20.05 3.34 -20.04
CA GLN A 228 -19.21 3.21 -21.26
C GLN A 228 -19.06 1.76 -21.74
N MET A 229 -18.91 0.81 -20.81
CA MET A 229 -18.53 -0.56 -21.14
C MET A 229 -19.68 -1.58 -20.99
N GLY A 230 -20.83 -1.12 -20.48
CA GLY A 230 -21.96 -1.99 -20.16
C GLY A 230 -21.74 -2.79 -18.86
N PHE A 231 -22.83 -3.40 -18.36
CA PHE A 231 -22.81 -4.11 -17.07
C PHE A 231 -22.00 -5.41 -17.11
N ASN A 232 -21.89 -6.05 -18.25
CA ASN A 232 -21.23 -7.37 -18.41
C ASN A 232 -19.74 -7.36 -18.04
N ILE A 233 -19.07 -6.19 -18.07
CA ILE A 233 -17.67 -6.06 -17.68
C ILE A 233 -17.46 -6.53 -16.24
N TRP A 234 -18.41 -6.23 -15.34
CA TRP A 234 -18.30 -6.60 -13.92
C TRP A 234 -18.44 -8.09 -13.68
N HIS A 235 -19.23 -8.79 -14.50
CA HIS A 235 -19.36 -10.25 -14.39
C HIS A 235 -18.02 -10.95 -14.64
N SER A 236 -17.28 -10.54 -15.68
CA SER A 236 -15.96 -11.12 -15.99
C SER A 236 -14.93 -10.83 -14.89
N ILE A 237 -14.96 -9.62 -14.30
CA ILE A 237 -14.07 -9.22 -13.20
C ILE A 237 -14.40 -10.00 -11.92
N LEU A 238 -15.68 -10.13 -11.58
CA LEU A 238 -16.14 -10.90 -10.42
C LEU A 238 -15.74 -12.38 -10.53
N GLN A 239 -15.90 -12.99 -11.69
CA GLN A 239 -15.46 -14.37 -11.92
C GLN A 239 -13.95 -14.53 -11.72
N LYS A 240 -13.12 -13.63 -12.29
CA LYS A 240 -11.65 -13.69 -12.17
C LYS A 240 -11.17 -13.40 -10.74
N ASP A 241 -11.71 -12.39 -10.07
CA ASP A 241 -11.18 -11.90 -8.77
C ASP A 241 -11.80 -12.62 -7.56
N ILE A 242 -13.06 -13.00 -7.60
CA ILE A 242 -13.75 -13.65 -6.47
C ILE A 242 -13.66 -15.18 -6.59
N VAL A 243 -14.06 -15.76 -7.71
CA VAL A 243 -14.04 -17.21 -7.88
C VAL A 243 -12.60 -17.73 -7.85
N GLY A 244 -11.65 -17.04 -8.52
CA GLY A 244 -10.24 -17.42 -8.50
C GLY A 244 -9.60 -17.35 -7.10
N LYS A 245 -10.06 -16.46 -6.22
CA LYS A 245 -9.56 -16.37 -4.83
C LYS A 245 -10.25 -17.33 -3.86
N VAL A 246 -11.51 -17.65 -4.11
CA VAL A 246 -12.26 -18.61 -3.28
C VAL A 246 -11.86 -20.04 -3.60
N SER A 247 -11.66 -20.38 -4.87
CA SER A 247 -11.24 -21.71 -5.31
C SER A 247 -9.74 -22.00 -5.05
N GLY A 248 -8.90 -20.97 -4.98
CA GLY A 248 -7.48 -21.07 -4.63
C GLY A 248 -7.17 -20.84 -3.15
N ALA A 249 -8.15 -21.03 -2.26
CA ALA A 249 -8.01 -20.73 -0.84
C ALA A 249 -6.91 -21.59 -0.20
N SER A 250 -5.74 -20.98 0.05
CA SER A 250 -4.81 -21.48 1.06
C SER A 250 -5.57 -21.49 2.39
N GLY A 251 -5.68 -22.65 3.04
CA GLY A 251 -6.34 -22.76 4.34
C GLY A 251 -5.54 -22.07 5.44
N ASP A 252 -5.37 -20.73 5.35
CA ASP A 252 -4.63 -19.94 6.34
C ASP A 252 -5.28 -20.08 7.72
N SER A 253 -4.46 -20.33 8.75
CA SER A 253 -4.93 -20.48 10.14
C SER A 253 -5.78 -19.28 10.57
N PHE A 254 -6.87 -19.54 11.29
CA PHE A 254 -7.72 -18.50 11.88
C PHE A 254 -6.92 -17.48 12.71
N PHE A 255 -5.87 -17.92 13.38
CA PHE A 255 -5.06 -17.07 14.25
C PHE A 255 -3.95 -16.29 13.52
N MET A 256 -3.84 -16.37 12.21
CA MET A 256 -2.75 -15.76 11.47
C MET A 256 -2.64 -14.23 11.67
N TYR A 257 -3.77 -13.52 11.74
CA TYR A 257 -3.76 -12.08 12.03
C TYR A 257 -3.27 -11.77 13.45
N VAL A 258 -3.51 -12.64 14.42
CA VAL A 258 -2.95 -12.49 15.78
C VAL A 258 -1.44 -12.60 15.74
N VAL A 259 -0.91 -13.61 15.02
CA VAL A 259 0.55 -13.80 14.85
C VAL A 259 1.18 -12.58 14.19
N TRP A 260 0.58 -12.07 13.12
CA TRP A 260 1.08 -10.86 12.44
C TRP A 260 1.01 -9.61 13.33
N LEU A 261 -0.06 -9.42 14.09
CA LEU A 261 -0.15 -8.32 15.04
C LEU A 261 0.95 -8.40 16.10
N LEU A 262 1.20 -9.59 16.63
CA LEU A 262 2.29 -9.78 17.61
C LEU A 262 3.65 -9.46 17.00
N ALA A 263 3.92 -9.88 15.77
CA ALA A 263 5.17 -9.62 15.08
C ALA A 263 5.35 -8.14 14.70
N ASP A 264 4.34 -7.53 14.09
CA ASP A 264 4.40 -6.15 13.58
C ASP A 264 4.50 -5.09 14.68
N PHE A 265 3.89 -5.36 15.85
CA PHE A 265 3.91 -4.45 16.99
C PHE A 265 4.96 -4.84 18.06
N PHE A 266 5.82 -5.82 17.81
CA PHE A 266 6.86 -6.19 18.77
C PHE A 266 7.83 -5.04 19.03
N PRO A 267 8.28 -4.77 20.29
CA PRO A 267 7.95 -5.48 21.54
C PRO A 267 6.66 -5.01 22.23
N PHE A 268 6.02 -3.95 21.76
CA PHE A 268 4.80 -3.38 22.37
C PHE A 268 3.63 -4.36 22.35
N SER A 269 3.62 -5.30 21.42
CA SER A 269 2.59 -6.36 21.32
C SER A 269 2.47 -7.20 22.58
N LEU A 270 3.52 -7.30 23.40
CA LEU A 270 3.46 -8.00 24.69
C LEU A 270 2.42 -7.39 25.64
N LEU A 271 2.11 -6.09 25.48
CA LEU A 271 1.08 -5.40 26.25
C LEU A 271 -0.35 -5.82 25.83
N LEU A 272 -0.53 -6.42 24.64
CA LEU A 272 -1.84 -6.92 24.17
C LEU A 272 -2.36 -8.06 25.07
N PHE A 273 -1.50 -8.86 25.66
CA PHE A 273 -1.91 -9.95 26.56
C PHE A 273 -2.58 -9.44 27.85
N ALA A 274 -2.24 -8.23 28.31
CA ALA A 274 -2.88 -7.60 29.46
C ALA A 274 -4.17 -6.85 29.07
N ALA A 275 -4.38 -6.51 27.81
CA ALA A 275 -5.51 -5.73 27.34
C ALA A 275 -6.88 -6.40 27.52
N PRO A 276 -7.08 -7.69 27.21
CA PRO A 276 -8.36 -8.37 27.41
C PRO A 276 -8.82 -8.37 28.86
N ILE A 277 -7.91 -8.64 29.80
CA ILE A 277 -8.21 -8.69 31.25
C ILE A 277 -8.65 -7.32 31.76
N ALA A 278 -7.94 -6.28 31.39
CA ALA A 278 -8.26 -4.91 31.79
C ALA A 278 -9.57 -4.42 31.13
N THR A 279 -9.83 -4.82 29.88
CA THR A 279 -11.10 -4.53 29.20
C THR A 279 -12.27 -5.27 29.86
N TRP A 280 -12.09 -6.55 30.16
CA TRP A 280 -13.11 -7.35 30.84
C TRP A 280 -13.51 -6.79 32.22
N ARG A 281 -12.54 -6.34 33.01
CA ARG A 281 -12.82 -5.73 34.33
C ARG A 281 -13.61 -4.42 34.24
N ARG A 282 -13.55 -3.73 33.09
CA ARG A 282 -14.14 -2.39 32.86
C ARG A 282 -15.25 -2.36 31.84
N TRP A 283 -15.72 -3.53 31.36
CA TRP A 283 -16.69 -3.57 30.25
C TRP A 283 -18.01 -2.84 30.53
N LYS A 284 -18.37 -2.66 31.81
CA LYS A 284 -19.58 -1.94 32.23
C LYS A 284 -19.39 -0.42 32.40
N THR A 285 -18.16 0.09 32.29
CA THR A 285 -17.87 1.50 32.62
C THR A 285 -18.07 2.47 31.48
N LEU A 286 -18.50 2.01 30.29
CA LEU A 286 -18.73 2.79 29.07
C LEU A 286 -17.51 3.64 28.65
N GLU A 287 -16.29 3.20 29.01
CA GLU A 287 -15.07 3.92 28.68
C GLU A 287 -14.71 3.79 27.19
N PRO A 288 -14.15 4.85 26.54
CA PRO A 288 -13.71 4.81 25.14
C PRO A 288 -12.75 3.67 24.82
N ARG A 289 -11.87 3.28 25.79
CA ARG A 289 -10.94 2.16 25.62
C ARG A 289 -11.62 0.81 25.39
N VAL A 290 -12.78 0.60 26.05
CA VAL A 290 -13.53 -0.65 25.93
C VAL A 290 -14.15 -0.75 24.54
N ALA A 291 -14.80 0.31 24.08
CA ALA A 291 -15.36 0.35 22.72
C ALA A 291 -14.29 0.16 21.64
N LEU A 292 -13.10 0.77 21.80
CA LEU A 292 -11.97 0.57 20.88
C LEU A 292 -11.49 -0.88 20.90
N SER A 293 -11.36 -1.49 22.10
CA SER A 293 -10.90 -2.89 22.22
C SER A 293 -11.91 -3.86 21.59
N LEU A 294 -13.20 -3.65 21.82
CA LEU A 294 -14.27 -4.44 21.19
C LEU A 294 -14.29 -4.25 19.68
N SER A 295 -14.08 -3.02 19.19
CA SER A 295 -14.00 -2.73 17.77
C SER A 295 -12.85 -3.48 17.08
N VAL A 296 -11.64 -3.46 17.68
CA VAL A 296 -10.50 -4.23 17.18
C VAL A 296 -10.82 -5.73 17.21
N GLY A 297 -11.41 -6.23 18.30
CA GLY A 297 -11.78 -7.64 18.45
C GLY A 297 -12.78 -8.11 17.39
N VAL A 298 -13.85 -7.35 17.14
CA VAL A 298 -14.86 -7.69 16.13
C VAL A 298 -14.27 -7.68 14.73
N VAL A 299 -13.51 -6.64 14.37
CA VAL A 299 -12.83 -6.58 13.06
C VAL A 299 -11.86 -7.76 12.92
N LEU A 300 -11.08 -8.08 13.96
CA LEU A 300 -10.16 -9.21 13.96
C LEU A 300 -10.88 -10.54 13.71
N ILE A 301 -11.97 -10.79 14.43
CA ILE A 301 -12.76 -12.02 14.27
C ILE A 301 -13.32 -12.13 12.84
N VAL A 302 -13.94 -11.06 12.33
CA VAL A 302 -14.53 -11.05 10.98
C VAL A 302 -13.46 -11.30 9.92
N PHE A 303 -12.30 -10.62 9.99
CA PHE A 303 -11.23 -10.84 9.02
C PHE A 303 -10.56 -12.22 9.19
N SER A 304 -10.48 -12.75 10.41
CA SER A 304 -9.96 -14.09 10.66
C SER A 304 -10.84 -15.22 10.10
N ALA A 305 -12.12 -14.95 9.87
CA ALA A 305 -13.05 -15.90 9.26
C ALA A 305 -12.84 -16.08 7.74
N PHE A 306 -12.18 -15.14 7.05
CA PHE A 306 -11.85 -15.33 5.63
C PHE A 306 -10.74 -16.38 5.46
N SER A 307 -10.85 -17.22 4.42
CA SER A 307 -9.92 -18.31 4.15
C SER A 307 -8.55 -17.82 3.66
N SER A 308 -8.52 -16.82 2.79
CA SER A 308 -7.27 -16.22 2.29
C SER A 308 -6.89 -14.97 3.08
N LYS A 309 -5.73 -14.97 3.70
CA LYS A 309 -5.24 -13.90 4.55
C LYS A 309 -3.99 -13.24 3.98
N ASN A 310 -3.82 -11.97 4.31
CA ASN A 310 -2.58 -11.22 4.07
C ASN A 310 -2.48 -10.12 5.13
N VAL A 311 -1.28 -9.89 5.67
CA VAL A 311 -1.04 -8.89 6.73
C VAL A 311 -1.59 -7.51 6.36
N LYS A 312 -1.45 -7.11 5.10
CA LYS A 312 -1.91 -5.82 4.59
C LYS A 312 -3.43 -5.62 4.61
N TYR A 313 -4.22 -6.69 4.67
CA TYR A 313 -5.67 -6.57 4.70
C TYR A 313 -6.19 -6.06 6.05
N PHE A 314 -5.42 -6.24 7.11
CA PHE A 314 -5.79 -5.78 8.45
C PHE A 314 -5.18 -4.41 8.81
N LEU A 315 -4.36 -3.82 7.95
CA LEU A 315 -3.68 -2.54 8.19
C LEU A 315 -4.62 -1.39 8.61
N PRO A 316 -5.88 -1.25 8.10
CA PRO A 316 -6.80 -0.20 8.55
C PRO A 316 -7.16 -0.24 10.04
N ALA A 317 -7.00 -1.39 10.72
CA ALA A 317 -7.22 -1.50 12.15
C ALA A 317 -5.98 -1.15 13.00
N TYR A 318 -4.79 -1.05 12.40
CA TYR A 318 -3.53 -0.78 13.12
C TYR A 318 -3.53 0.52 13.92
N PRO A 319 -4.12 1.64 13.46
CA PRO A 319 -4.18 2.85 14.27
C PRO A 319 -4.94 2.65 15.59
N LEU A 320 -6.02 1.85 15.60
CA LEU A 320 -6.77 1.53 16.81
C LEU A 320 -5.93 0.69 17.79
N VAL A 321 -5.19 -0.29 17.26
CA VAL A 321 -4.26 -1.11 18.07
C VAL A 321 -3.16 -0.24 18.66
N ALA A 322 -2.57 0.66 17.87
CA ALA A 322 -1.53 1.58 18.34
C ALA A 322 -2.03 2.51 19.46
N ILE A 323 -3.28 3.00 19.38
CA ILE A 323 -3.90 3.82 20.43
C ILE A 323 -4.04 3.01 21.72
N LEU A 324 -4.51 1.75 21.64
CA LEU A 324 -4.66 0.88 22.80
C LEU A 324 -3.30 0.55 23.44
N LEU A 325 -2.28 0.28 22.63
CA LEU A 325 -0.92 0.01 23.10
C LEU A 325 -0.27 1.26 23.71
N GLY A 326 -0.49 2.45 23.10
CA GLY A 326 -0.02 3.72 23.64
C GLY A 326 -0.62 4.04 24.99
N LEU A 327 -1.91 3.74 25.18
CA LEU A 327 -2.57 3.87 26.47
C LEU A 327 -1.96 2.91 27.52
N ARG A 328 -1.73 1.65 27.15
CA ARG A 328 -1.12 0.65 28.04
C ARG A 328 0.30 1.01 28.41
N LEU A 329 1.08 1.49 27.47
CA LEU A 329 2.45 1.92 27.73
C LEU A 329 2.49 3.14 28.66
N SER A 330 1.52 4.05 28.55
CA SER A 330 1.37 5.17 29.49
C SER A 330 1.02 4.70 30.91
N GLU A 331 0.08 3.77 31.04
CA GLU A 331 -0.26 3.18 32.35
C GLU A 331 0.94 2.47 32.99
N LEU A 332 1.73 1.77 32.20
CA LEU A 332 2.98 1.14 32.67
C LEU A 332 4.02 2.20 33.07
N LEU A 333 4.12 3.30 32.32
CA LEU A 333 5.04 4.40 32.64
C LEU A 333 4.71 5.06 33.98
N ASP A 334 3.41 5.24 34.28
CA ASP A 334 2.95 5.84 35.54
C ASP A 334 3.20 4.92 36.74
N ALA A 335 3.14 3.60 36.55
CA ALA A 335 3.44 2.60 37.58
C ALA A 335 4.94 2.29 37.71
N ALA A 336 5.78 2.75 36.78
CA ALA A 336 7.19 2.37 36.71
C ALA A 336 8.07 3.19 37.64
N GLY A 337 9.02 2.52 38.31
CA GLY A 337 10.12 3.18 39.02
C GLY A 337 11.08 3.91 38.04
N PRO A 338 11.98 4.77 38.55
CA PRO A 338 12.76 5.70 37.73
C PRO A 338 13.63 5.03 36.66
N VAL A 339 14.19 3.84 36.94
CA VAL A 339 15.01 3.10 35.95
C VAL A 339 14.15 2.58 34.83
N LEU A 340 13.06 1.86 35.13
CA LEU A 340 12.14 1.31 34.15
C LEU A 340 11.51 2.44 33.32
N ARG A 341 11.14 3.55 33.94
CA ARG A 341 10.60 4.72 33.27
C ARG A 341 11.54 5.27 32.19
N ARG A 342 12.85 5.42 32.52
CA ARG A 342 13.87 5.87 31.56
C ARG A 342 14.04 4.87 30.42
N SER A 343 14.04 3.58 30.73
CA SER A 343 14.15 2.50 29.73
C SER A 343 12.97 2.48 28.77
N LEU A 344 11.74 2.64 29.27
CA LEU A 344 10.54 2.70 28.44
C LEU A 344 10.53 3.91 27.49
N LEU A 345 10.90 5.09 28.01
CA LEU A 345 11.01 6.32 27.19
C LEU A 345 12.12 6.20 26.14
N GLY A 346 13.26 5.63 26.52
CA GLY A 346 14.37 5.35 25.61
C GLY A 346 13.97 4.38 24.52
N ALA A 347 13.38 3.25 24.85
CA ALA A 347 12.93 2.25 23.88
C ALA A 347 11.88 2.81 22.92
N ALA A 348 10.90 3.56 23.44
CA ALA A 348 9.84 4.18 22.64
C ALA A 348 10.36 5.20 21.62
N LEU A 349 11.50 5.87 21.88
CA LEU A 349 12.14 6.78 20.93
C LEU A 349 13.14 6.05 20.02
N LEU A 350 13.93 5.10 20.56
CA LEU A 350 14.96 4.41 19.80
C LEU A 350 14.40 3.50 18.71
N MET A 351 13.22 2.90 18.92
CA MET A 351 12.60 2.04 17.92
C MET A 351 12.24 2.79 16.64
N PRO A 352 11.45 3.88 16.64
CA PRO A 352 11.22 4.64 15.41
C PRO A 352 12.52 5.20 14.82
N ALA A 353 13.53 5.58 15.64
CA ALA A 353 14.83 5.97 15.14
C ALA A 353 15.57 4.83 14.42
N GLY A 354 15.44 3.60 14.92
CA GLY A 354 15.94 2.38 14.26
C GLY A 354 15.29 2.16 12.89
N TYR A 355 13.98 2.40 12.76
CA TYR A 355 13.30 2.35 11.46
C TYR A 355 13.79 3.45 10.50
N ALA A 356 14.01 4.65 10.99
CA ALA A 356 14.61 5.72 10.17
C ALA A 356 16.01 5.34 9.68
N ALA A 357 16.85 4.81 10.56
CA ALA A 357 18.19 4.31 10.20
C ALA A 357 18.12 3.13 9.22
N PHE A 358 17.20 2.19 9.42
CA PHE A 358 16.98 1.07 8.50
C PHE A 358 16.66 1.56 7.09
N TYR A 359 15.67 2.44 6.93
CA TYR A 359 15.27 2.93 5.62
C TYR A 359 16.30 3.86 4.97
N ALA A 360 17.07 4.60 5.77
CA ALA A 360 18.10 5.50 5.23
C ALA A 360 19.38 4.77 4.84
N LEU A 361 19.77 3.72 5.58
CA LEU A 361 21.11 3.12 5.46
C LEU A 361 21.09 1.66 5.02
N ALA A 362 20.16 0.86 5.56
CA ALA A 362 20.18 -0.59 5.38
C ALA A 362 19.34 -1.05 4.18
N GLU A 363 18.12 -0.56 4.01
CA GLU A 363 17.23 -0.99 2.92
C GLU A 363 17.86 -0.83 1.53
N PRO A 364 18.49 0.31 1.17
CA PRO A 364 19.09 0.48 -0.15
C PRO A 364 20.20 -0.50 -0.47
N ARG A 365 20.90 -1.01 0.55
CA ARG A 365 22.03 -1.94 0.41
C ARG A 365 21.61 -3.41 0.46
N LEU A 366 20.67 -3.74 1.34
CA LEU A 366 20.25 -5.13 1.58
C LEU A 366 19.35 -5.67 0.46
N PHE A 367 18.62 -4.81 -0.25
CA PHE A 367 17.64 -5.20 -1.25
C PHE A 367 17.93 -4.69 -2.67
N ASP A 368 19.16 -4.24 -2.92
CA ASP A 368 19.60 -3.74 -4.23
C ASP A 368 19.40 -4.77 -5.36
N TYR A 369 19.60 -6.06 -5.09
CA TYR A 369 19.36 -7.16 -6.04
C TYR A 369 17.93 -7.21 -6.58
N ARG A 370 16.95 -6.62 -5.87
CA ARG A 370 15.53 -6.57 -6.31
C ARG A 370 15.27 -5.55 -7.39
N TYR A 371 16.13 -4.57 -7.55
CA TYR A 371 15.90 -3.45 -8.45
C TYR A 371 17.11 -3.05 -9.32
N ALA A 372 18.29 -3.60 -9.07
CA ALA A 372 19.53 -3.21 -9.74
C ALA A 372 19.49 -3.39 -11.28
N ALA A 373 18.66 -4.31 -11.77
CA ALA A 373 18.49 -4.53 -13.20
C ALA A 373 17.72 -3.40 -13.90
N PHE A 374 16.75 -2.74 -13.22
CA PHE A 374 15.84 -1.80 -13.88
C PHE A 374 16.52 -0.53 -14.39
N PRO A 375 17.40 0.16 -13.65
CA PRO A 375 18.15 1.29 -14.20
C PRO A 375 19.01 0.90 -15.41
N LYS A 376 19.67 -0.27 -15.35
CA LYS A 376 20.48 -0.79 -16.47
C LYS A 376 19.61 -1.12 -17.68
N PHE A 377 18.43 -1.68 -17.45
CA PHE A 377 17.45 -1.98 -18.49
C PHE A 377 16.95 -0.69 -19.15
N THR A 378 16.60 0.33 -18.36
CA THR A 378 16.15 1.63 -18.90
C THR A 378 17.22 2.30 -19.73
N GLN A 379 18.47 2.29 -19.27
CA GLN A 379 19.60 2.83 -20.01
C GLN A 379 19.80 2.07 -21.34
N TRP A 380 19.85 0.75 -21.29
CA TRP A 380 19.98 -0.09 -22.49
C TRP A 380 18.84 0.14 -23.50
N LEU A 381 17.61 0.29 -22.99
CA LEU A 381 16.46 0.51 -23.85
C LEU A 381 16.50 1.87 -24.56
N ALA A 382 17.01 2.91 -23.88
CA ALA A 382 17.23 4.23 -24.48
C ALA A 382 18.27 4.19 -25.62
N GLU A 383 19.27 3.32 -25.48
CA GLU A 383 20.31 3.10 -26.51
C GLU A 383 19.80 2.25 -27.70
N THR A 384 18.83 1.37 -27.47
CA THR A 384 18.28 0.43 -28.48
C THR A 384 17.22 1.08 -29.38
N GLY A 385 16.72 2.27 -29.02
CA GLY A 385 15.73 3.00 -29.81
C GLY A 385 14.36 2.33 -29.87
N ASN A 386 13.69 2.41 -31.04
CA ASN A 386 12.30 1.95 -31.24
C ASN A 386 12.19 0.48 -31.67
N ALA A 387 13.16 -0.39 -31.32
CA ALA A 387 13.05 -1.81 -31.62
C ALA A 387 11.75 -2.41 -31.06
N GLN A 388 11.12 -3.32 -31.81
CA GLN A 388 9.94 -4.04 -31.34
C GLN A 388 10.35 -4.95 -30.17
N LEU A 389 9.70 -4.76 -29.02
CA LEU A 389 10.04 -5.45 -27.78
C LEU A 389 8.83 -6.24 -27.32
N TYR A 390 9.04 -7.52 -27.03
CA TYR A 390 8.02 -8.44 -26.54
C TYR A 390 8.48 -9.11 -25.24
N GLY A 391 7.52 -9.54 -24.41
CA GLY A 391 7.76 -10.40 -23.25
C GLY A 391 7.38 -11.85 -23.57
N TYR A 392 8.03 -12.82 -22.94
CA TYR A 392 7.72 -14.24 -23.12
C TYR A 392 6.93 -14.80 -21.94
N ILE A 393 5.68 -15.22 -22.18
CA ILE A 393 4.73 -15.89 -21.26
C ILE A 393 4.37 -15.03 -20.03
N ASN A 394 5.34 -14.55 -19.27
CA ASN A 394 5.19 -13.69 -18.10
C ASN A 394 6.24 -12.59 -18.12
N LEU A 395 5.85 -11.41 -17.66
CA LEU A 395 6.74 -10.26 -17.53
C LEU A 395 6.43 -9.52 -16.22
N ASP A 396 7.48 -9.18 -15.48
CA ASP A 396 7.31 -8.33 -14.29
C ASP A 396 6.85 -6.92 -14.71
N GLU A 397 5.78 -6.44 -14.15
CA GLU A 397 5.17 -5.16 -14.54
C GLU A 397 6.09 -3.95 -14.30
N ARG A 398 7.17 -4.10 -13.53
CA ARG A 398 8.20 -3.07 -13.38
C ARG A 398 8.94 -2.82 -14.68
N LEU A 399 9.14 -3.84 -15.54
CA LEU A 399 9.73 -3.65 -16.85
C LEU A 399 8.88 -2.76 -17.74
N ILE A 400 7.55 -2.88 -17.67
CA ILE A 400 6.61 -2.02 -18.40
C ILE A 400 6.72 -0.57 -17.90
N TYR A 401 6.77 -0.38 -16.58
CA TYR A 401 6.94 0.95 -15.99
C TYR A 401 8.23 1.63 -16.42
N TYR A 402 9.35 0.91 -16.34
CA TYR A 402 10.68 1.45 -16.72
C TYR A 402 10.90 1.54 -18.22
N ALA A 403 10.19 0.73 -19.02
CA ALA A 403 10.19 0.88 -20.48
C ALA A 403 9.38 2.10 -20.94
N ARG A 404 8.50 2.64 -20.11
CA ARG A 404 7.55 3.72 -20.45
C ARG A 404 6.71 3.43 -21.71
N ARG A 405 6.52 2.16 -22.01
CA ARG A 405 5.70 1.67 -23.13
C ARG A 405 5.17 0.28 -22.84
N ASP A 406 4.11 -0.07 -23.55
CA ASP A 406 3.55 -1.42 -23.47
C ASP A 406 4.53 -2.44 -24.08
N ILE A 407 4.58 -3.61 -23.48
CA ILE A 407 5.42 -4.75 -23.93
C ILE A 407 4.49 -5.94 -24.12
N PRO A 408 3.98 -6.20 -25.33
CA PRO A 408 3.08 -7.31 -25.59
C PRO A 408 3.69 -8.65 -25.17
N ILE A 409 2.89 -9.51 -24.56
CA ILE A 409 3.34 -10.81 -24.07
C ILE A 409 3.01 -11.88 -25.10
N LEU A 410 4.03 -12.60 -25.55
CA LEU A 410 3.89 -13.71 -26.48
C LEU A 410 3.73 -15.03 -25.75
N SER A 411 2.77 -15.82 -26.20
CA SER A 411 2.69 -17.25 -25.92
C SER A 411 3.69 -18.02 -26.80
N GLU A 412 3.89 -19.28 -26.53
CA GLU A 412 4.74 -20.14 -27.36
C GLU A 412 4.26 -20.21 -28.83
N ALA A 413 2.96 -20.35 -29.06
CA ALA A 413 2.38 -20.32 -30.40
C ALA A 413 2.59 -18.98 -31.10
N SER A 414 2.29 -17.87 -30.41
CA SER A 414 2.46 -16.52 -30.97
C SER A 414 3.92 -16.18 -31.29
N LEU A 415 4.87 -16.73 -30.53
CA LEU A 415 6.31 -16.60 -30.82
C LEU A 415 6.70 -17.30 -32.11
N GLN A 416 6.17 -18.52 -32.34
CA GLN A 416 6.41 -19.26 -33.60
C GLN A 416 5.85 -18.53 -34.83
N ASP A 417 4.62 -17.98 -34.70
CA ASP A 417 3.99 -17.20 -35.75
C ASP A 417 4.79 -15.94 -36.06
N LEU A 418 5.23 -15.21 -35.04
CA LEU A 418 6.00 -13.99 -35.21
C LEU A 418 7.37 -14.28 -35.84
N ARG A 419 8.02 -15.37 -35.45
CA ARG A 419 9.29 -15.81 -36.03
C ARG A 419 9.16 -16.13 -37.53
N SER A 420 8.05 -16.74 -37.94
CA SER A 420 7.79 -17.03 -39.36
C SER A 420 7.59 -15.78 -40.23
N SER A 421 7.21 -14.65 -39.63
CA SER A 421 7.01 -13.36 -40.31
C SER A 421 8.30 -12.65 -40.72
N GLN A 422 9.47 -13.11 -40.27
CA GLN A 422 10.79 -12.50 -40.49
C GLN A 422 10.95 -11.04 -40.07
N VAL A 423 10.00 -10.50 -39.29
CA VAL A 423 10.10 -9.15 -38.72
C VAL A 423 11.14 -9.18 -37.60
N PRO A 424 12.10 -8.23 -37.56
CA PRO A 424 13.10 -8.20 -36.48
C PRO A 424 12.44 -7.75 -35.16
N PHE A 425 12.70 -8.49 -34.08
CA PHE A 425 12.21 -8.16 -32.74
C PHE A 425 13.15 -8.59 -31.62
N LEU A 426 12.96 -7.98 -30.45
CA LEU A 426 13.63 -8.33 -29.21
C LEU A 426 12.64 -9.01 -28.25
N LEU A 427 13.11 -10.06 -27.58
CA LEU A 427 12.29 -10.85 -26.66
C LEU A 427 12.90 -10.84 -25.27
N LEU A 428 12.13 -10.34 -24.28
CA LEU A 428 12.48 -10.37 -22.87
C LEU A 428 12.05 -11.71 -22.26
N VAL A 429 12.98 -12.41 -21.63
CA VAL A 429 12.75 -13.72 -21.03
C VAL A 429 13.27 -13.74 -19.60
N GLU A 430 12.39 -14.10 -18.66
CA GLU A 430 12.70 -14.13 -17.23
C GLU A 430 13.09 -15.54 -16.75
N GLY A 431 14.19 -15.62 -16.00
CA GLY A 431 14.57 -16.79 -15.23
C GLY A 431 14.89 -18.05 -16.07
N PRO A 432 14.48 -19.27 -15.62
CA PRO A 432 14.92 -20.52 -16.22
C PRO A 432 14.45 -20.74 -17.66
N LYS A 433 13.37 -20.09 -18.08
CA LYS A 433 12.87 -20.16 -19.46
C LYS A 433 13.84 -19.58 -20.49
N ALA A 434 14.79 -18.75 -20.05
CA ALA A 434 15.85 -18.27 -20.91
C ALA A 434 16.73 -19.41 -21.48
N ALA A 435 17.00 -20.45 -20.69
CA ALA A 435 17.77 -21.59 -21.15
C ALA A 435 17.06 -22.40 -22.26
N GLU A 436 15.73 -22.52 -22.14
CA GLU A 436 14.90 -23.24 -23.11
C GLU A 436 14.87 -22.52 -24.47
N LEU A 437 14.81 -21.19 -24.44
CA LEU A 437 14.75 -20.37 -25.65
C LEU A 437 16.11 -20.11 -26.31
N LYS A 438 17.21 -20.41 -25.64
CA LYS A 438 18.56 -20.17 -26.16
C LYS A 438 18.82 -20.86 -27.51
N SER A 439 18.24 -22.04 -27.73
CA SER A 439 18.36 -22.78 -28.99
C SER A 439 17.42 -22.28 -30.09
N LEU A 440 16.37 -21.53 -29.73
CA LEU A 440 15.38 -21.00 -30.66
C LEU A 440 15.67 -19.57 -31.10
N ALA A 441 16.45 -18.82 -30.33
CA ALA A 441 16.80 -17.43 -30.62
C ALA A 441 17.99 -17.38 -31.58
N ASP A 442 18.05 -16.35 -32.46
CA ASP A 442 19.13 -16.15 -33.39
C ASP A 442 20.39 -15.61 -32.68
N CYS A 443 20.18 -14.80 -31.60
CA CYS A 443 21.30 -14.31 -30.78
C CYS A 443 20.85 -13.96 -29.36
N SER A 444 21.78 -13.89 -28.41
CA SER A 444 21.62 -13.27 -27.11
C SER A 444 22.15 -11.85 -27.15
N VAL A 445 21.29 -10.87 -26.98
CA VAL A 445 21.60 -9.43 -27.10
C VAL A 445 22.14 -8.87 -25.79
N ARG A 446 21.49 -9.16 -24.67
CA ARG A 446 21.84 -8.62 -23.35
C ARG A 446 21.34 -9.50 -22.23
N GLU A 447 22.08 -9.47 -21.13
CA GLU A 447 21.69 -10.15 -19.88
C GLU A 447 21.81 -9.18 -18.70
N PHE A 448 20.77 -9.15 -17.85
CA PHE A 448 20.73 -8.32 -16.65
C PHE A 448 20.70 -9.23 -15.42
N SER A 449 21.73 -9.13 -14.59
CA SER A 449 21.89 -9.89 -13.35
C SER A 449 22.48 -8.96 -12.28
N PRO A 450 22.04 -9.05 -10.99
CA PRO A 450 20.89 -9.83 -10.51
C PRO A 450 19.55 -9.20 -10.93
N TYR A 451 18.54 -10.06 -11.14
CA TYR A 451 17.18 -9.63 -11.51
C TYR A 451 16.15 -10.23 -10.54
N LEU A 452 15.41 -9.40 -9.80
CA LEU A 452 14.39 -9.73 -8.79
C LEU A 452 14.90 -10.56 -7.60
N SER A 453 15.90 -11.38 -7.78
CA SER A 453 16.60 -12.17 -6.76
C SER A 453 18.06 -12.34 -7.13
N LYS A 454 18.90 -12.73 -6.17
CA LYS A 454 20.36 -12.87 -6.38
C LYS A 454 20.71 -13.83 -7.51
N ASN A 455 19.89 -14.84 -7.77
CA ASN A 455 20.16 -15.93 -8.71
C ASN A 455 19.26 -15.90 -9.96
N LYS A 456 18.48 -14.85 -10.18
CA LYS A 456 17.66 -14.70 -11.38
C LYS A 456 18.32 -13.74 -12.36
N THR A 457 18.07 -14.00 -13.64
CA THR A 457 18.51 -13.17 -14.77
C THR A 457 17.31 -12.77 -15.61
N LEU A 458 17.40 -11.62 -16.25
CA LEU A 458 16.57 -11.19 -17.36
C LEU A 458 17.42 -11.24 -18.61
N THR A 459 17.06 -12.06 -19.58
CA THR A 459 17.79 -12.22 -20.85
C THR A 459 17.00 -11.59 -21.98
N VAL A 460 17.69 -10.88 -22.85
CA VAL A 460 17.13 -10.32 -24.07
C VAL A 460 17.65 -11.12 -25.25
N TYR A 461 16.75 -11.74 -25.97
CA TYR A 461 17.07 -12.44 -27.22
C TYR A 461 16.69 -11.59 -28.43
N GLY A 462 17.49 -11.68 -29.48
CA GLY A 462 17.22 -11.07 -30.78
C GLY A 462 16.77 -12.10 -31.80
N PHE A 463 15.90 -11.66 -32.71
CA PHE A 463 15.41 -12.43 -33.83
C PHE A 463 15.55 -11.59 -35.12
N GLY A 464 16.03 -12.24 -36.21
CA GLY A 464 16.27 -11.62 -37.52
C GLY A 464 17.33 -10.50 -37.45
N ALA A 465 17.06 -9.39 -38.14
CA ALA A 465 18.00 -8.25 -38.21
C ALA A 465 18.24 -7.56 -36.84
N ALA A 466 17.48 -7.87 -35.79
CA ALA A 466 17.78 -7.42 -34.44
C ALA A 466 19.06 -7.99 -33.83
N CYS A 467 19.67 -8.99 -34.49
CA CYS A 467 20.96 -9.57 -34.17
C CYS A 467 22.13 -8.91 -34.91
N ALA A 468 21.93 -7.96 -35.81
CA ALA A 468 23.00 -7.33 -36.56
C ALA A 468 23.95 -6.53 -35.64
N PRO A 469 25.29 -6.56 -35.92
CA PRO A 469 26.29 -5.86 -35.10
C PRO A 469 26.06 -4.34 -34.96
N SER A 470 25.31 -3.73 -35.87
CA SER A 470 24.91 -2.31 -35.81
C SER A 470 24.02 -1.99 -34.63
N PHE A 471 23.25 -2.95 -34.11
CA PHE A 471 22.47 -2.79 -32.87
C PHE A 471 23.35 -2.83 -31.59
N GLY A 472 24.59 -3.36 -31.67
CA GLY A 472 25.51 -3.46 -30.52
C GLY A 472 26.75 -2.57 -30.60
N ASN A 473 27.17 -2.10 -31.78
CA ASN A 473 28.46 -1.43 -32.00
C ASN A 473 28.41 0.12 -31.98
N GLU A 474 27.24 0.75 -32.03
CA GLU A 474 27.17 2.19 -31.70
C GLU A 474 27.42 2.44 -30.20
N LEU A 475 27.42 1.38 -29.36
CA LEU A 475 27.55 1.42 -27.91
C LEU A 475 29.01 1.43 -27.41
N GLN A 476 30.02 1.26 -28.29
CA GLN A 476 31.42 1.22 -27.88
C GLN A 476 32.24 2.44 -28.28
N LYS A 477 31.68 3.49 -28.86
CA LYS A 477 32.43 4.73 -29.05
C LYS A 477 32.50 5.50 -27.73
N PRO A 478 33.67 5.58 -27.06
CA PRO A 478 33.86 6.52 -25.97
C PRO A 478 33.65 7.92 -26.57
N SER A 479 32.87 8.76 -25.91
CA SER A 479 32.82 10.20 -26.20
C SER A 479 34.22 10.78 -25.98
N SER A 480 35.05 10.74 -27.00
CA SER A 480 36.27 11.53 -27.06
C SER A 480 35.91 12.95 -27.52
N SER A 481 36.21 13.90 -26.66
CA SER A 481 36.45 15.32 -26.95
C SER A 481 35.29 16.17 -27.46
N ARG A 482 34.64 16.92 -26.55
CA ARG A 482 34.92 18.38 -26.46
C ARG A 482 34.32 18.95 -25.19
#